data_420f0f751a591b9c8f5a849d16e0278f
#
_entry.id   420f0f751a591b9c8f5a849d16e0278f
#
_cell.length_a   1.000
_cell.length_b   1.000
_cell.length_c   1.000
_cell.angle_alpha   90.00
_cell.angle_beta   90.00
_cell.angle_gamma   90.00
#
_symmetry.space_group_name_H-M   'P 1'
#
loop_
_entity.id
_entity.type
_entity.pdbx_description
1 polymer ?
#
loop_
_entity_poly.entity_id
_entity_poly.type
_entity_poly.pdbx_seq_one_letter_code
_entity_poly.pdbx_strand_id
1 'polypeptide(L)'
;ALTTIPVERSGETIDWMGERLGMPFSDNVIVGYGPLQMMHLVDGAGPAMRTAMEDTLAGTGVELLLETEGTEILMNEDGSVKGVKAVRGADTLLIYADSVIITTGGYAYNPELTVRLDPEKAGTMGIGFPGSTGEGIMMASNVGAALTHTGDMMCVLKDYEIMAEHDGTSATANVSSFISRD
;
A
#
# COMPACT_ATOMS: atom_id res chain seq x y z
N ALA A 1 -9.17 11.14 -16.44
CA ALA A 1 -10.02 10.10 -15.93
C ALA A 1 -9.66 9.69 -14.51
N LEU A 2 -8.93 8.58 -14.25
CA LEU A 2 -8.68 8.14 -12.85
C LEU A 2 -7.80 9.13 -12.05
N THR A 3 -6.85 9.79 -12.67
CA THR A 3 -5.97 10.79 -12.03
C THR A 3 -6.68 12.10 -11.67
N THR A 4 -7.78 12.41 -12.31
CA THR A 4 -8.55 13.65 -12.06
C THR A 4 -9.21 13.63 -10.69
N ILE A 5 -9.79 12.49 -10.30
CA ILE A 5 -10.52 12.34 -9.04
C ILE A 5 -9.63 12.63 -7.81
N PRO A 6 -8.43 12.03 -7.66
CA PRO A 6 -7.56 12.36 -6.54
C PRO A 6 -7.14 13.83 -6.50
N VAL A 7 -6.86 14.43 -7.65
CA VAL A 7 -6.45 15.84 -7.73
C VAL A 7 -7.58 16.77 -7.30
N GLU A 8 -8.79 16.55 -7.80
CA GLU A 8 -9.95 17.40 -7.50
C GLU A 8 -10.47 17.23 -6.06
N ARG A 9 -10.34 16.01 -5.50
CA ARG A 9 -10.92 15.68 -4.20
C ARG A 9 -9.89 15.55 -3.06
N SER A 10 -8.62 15.80 -3.31
CA SER A 10 -7.58 15.65 -2.28
C SER A 10 -7.80 16.56 -1.07
N GLY A 11 -8.14 17.84 -1.29
CA GLY A 11 -8.41 18.79 -0.21
C GLY A 11 -9.59 18.34 0.66
N GLU A 12 -10.71 18.02 0.03
CA GLU A 12 -11.90 17.47 0.70
C GLU A 12 -11.59 16.21 1.52
N THR A 13 -10.70 15.36 1.01
CA THR A 13 -10.28 14.14 1.69
C THR A 13 -9.45 14.45 2.95
N ILE A 14 -8.54 15.41 2.87
CA ILE A 14 -7.73 15.84 4.02
C ILE A 14 -8.64 16.43 5.10
N ASP A 15 -9.57 17.31 4.74
CA ASP A 15 -10.54 17.88 5.67
C ASP A 15 -11.36 16.76 6.34
N TRP A 16 -11.88 15.82 5.56
CA TRP A 16 -12.62 14.68 6.06
C TRP A 16 -11.80 13.81 7.03
N MET A 17 -10.52 13.54 6.71
CA MET A 17 -9.64 12.77 7.59
C MET A 17 -9.40 13.49 8.91
N GLY A 18 -9.23 14.81 8.90
CA GLY A 18 -9.10 15.61 10.11
C GLY A 18 -10.37 15.59 10.96
N GLU A 19 -11.51 15.86 10.34
CA GLU A 19 -12.79 15.98 11.04
C GLU A 19 -13.38 14.66 11.52
N ARG A 20 -13.25 13.60 10.72
CA ARG A 20 -13.92 12.30 10.97
C ARG A 20 -13.04 11.28 11.64
N LEU A 21 -11.75 11.26 11.30
CA LEU A 21 -10.80 10.32 11.87
C LEU A 21 -9.96 10.93 12.99
N GLY A 22 -10.09 12.25 13.26
CA GLY A 22 -9.23 12.94 14.20
C GLY A 22 -7.75 12.89 13.79
N MET A 23 -7.47 12.85 12.49
CA MET A 23 -6.11 12.76 11.99
C MET A 23 -5.31 13.99 12.42
N PRO A 24 -4.20 13.85 13.18
CA PRO A 24 -3.46 14.99 13.70
C PRO A 24 -2.55 15.57 12.61
N PHE A 25 -3.13 16.27 11.65
CA PHE A 25 -2.36 16.98 10.66
C PHE A 25 -1.58 18.14 11.27
N SER A 26 -0.33 18.30 10.85
CA SER A 26 0.49 19.46 11.18
C SER A 26 -0.11 20.74 10.57
N ASP A 27 -0.03 21.85 11.30
CA ASP A 27 -0.41 23.17 10.77
C ASP A 27 0.49 23.61 9.61
N ASN A 28 1.66 23.00 9.47
CA ASN A 28 2.61 23.31 8.40
C ASN A 28 2.40 22.44 7.18
N VAL A 29 2.04 23.06 6.09
CA VAL A 29 2.07 22.40 4.77
C VAL A 29 3.48 22.52 4.22
N ILE A 30 4.09 21.38 3.91
CA ILE A 30 5.45 21.33 3.36
C ILE A 30 5.37 21.30 1.84
N VAL A 31 6.14 22.17 1.18
CA VAL A 31 6.38 22.06 -0.25
C VAL A 31 7.39 20.94 -0.45
N GLY A 32 6.92 19.85 -1.07
CA GLY A 32 7.75 18.68 -1.37
C GLY A 32 8.70 18.92 -2.56
N TYR A 33 8.99 17.87 -3.28
CA TYR A 33 9.87 17.93 -4.45
C TYR A 33 9.22 18.70 -5.60
N GLY A 34 9.61 19.96 -5.76
CA GLY A 34 9.15 20.86 -6.82
C GLY A 34 7.99 21.78 -6.42
N PRO A 35 7.71 22.79 -7.24
CA PRO A 35 6.89 23.96 -6.86
C PRO A 35 5.38 23.67 -6.72
N LEU A 36 4.92 22.48 -7.10
CA LEU A 36 3.50 22.10 -7.10
C LEU A 36 3.17 20.96 -6.13
N GLN A 37 4.15 20.44 -5.42
CA GLN A 37 3.93 19.34 -4.49
C GLN A 37 3.78 19.89 -3.06
N MET A 38 2.56 19.85 -2.59
CA MET A 38 2.22 20.21 -1.21
C MET A 38 1.91 18.94 -0.43
N MET A 39 2.49 18.82 0.75
CA MET A 39 2.28 17.66 1.62
C MET A 39 1.70 18.11 2.96
N HIS A 40 0.59 17.49 3.34
CA HIS A 40 0.07 17.54 4.69
C HIS A 40 0.74 16.45 5.51
N LEU A 41 1.53 16.82 6.49
CA LEU A 41 2.18 15.87 7.38
C LEU A 41 1.25 15.53 8.55
N VAL A 42 1.35 14.31 9.01
CA VAL A 42 0.70 13.87 10.24
C VAL A 42 1.71 13.96 11.38
N ASP A 43 1.38 14.70 12.43
CA ASP A 43 2.21 14.78 13.63
C ASP A 43 2.24 13.43 14.33
N GLY A 44 3.45 12.89 14.52
CA GLY A 44 3.65 11.51 14.96
C GLY A 44 3.64 10.46 13.84
N ALA A 45 3.54 10.89 12.57
CA ALA A 45 3.67 10.07 11.37
C ALA A 45 2.78 8.80 11.36
N GLY A 46 3.29 7.68 10.83
CA GLY A 46 2.52 6.43 10.70
C GLY A 46 1.89 5.88 11.98
N PRO A 47 2.58 5.88 13.13
CA PRO A 47 1.97 5.46 14.39
C PRO A 47 0.74 6.27 14.78
N ALA A 48 0.78 7.60 14.62
CA ALA A 48 -0.35 8.47 14.93
C ALA A 48 -1.52 8.26 13.96
N MET A 49 -1.23 8.07 12.67
CA MET A 49 -2.25 7.69 11.67
C MET A 49 -2.97 6.41 12.07
N ARG A 50 -2.21 5.38 12.43
CA ARG A 50 -2.78 4.10 12.85
C ARG A 50 -3.68 4.27 14.08
N THR A 51 -3.21 4.97 15.10
CA THR A 51 -3.99 5.21 16.31
C THR A 51 -5.31 5.93 16.01
N ALA A 52 -5.29 7.00 15.20
CA ALA A 52 -6.50 7.72 14.81
C ALA A 52 -7.51 6.83 14.06
N MET A 53 -7.03 5.93 13.21
CA MET A 53 -7.88 4.96 12.50
C MET A 53 -8.44 3.90 13.45
N GLU A 54 -7.62 3.34 14.34
CA GLU A 54 -8.04 2.34 15.34
C GLU A 54 -9.09 2.92 16.30
N ASP A 55 -8.88 4.14 16.79
CA ASP A 55 -9.82 4.85 17.66
C ASP A 55 -11.15 5.11 16.94
N THR A 56 -11.10 5.45 15.64
CA THR A 56 -12.32 5.64 14.85
C THR A 56 -13.09 4.34 14.66
N LEU A 57 -12.41 3.22 14.49
CA LEU A 57 -13.04 1.91 14.39
C LEU A 57 -13.68 1.46 15.70
N ALA A 58 -13.12 1.88 16.82
CA ALA A 58 -13.67 1.57 18.14
C ALA A 58 -15.12 2.07 18.26
N GLY A 59 -16.05 1.16 18.53
CA GLY A 59 -17.48 1.49 18.65
C GLY A 59 -18.27 1.49 17.34
N THR A 60 -17.65 1.26 16.19
CA THR A 60 -18.38 1.14 14.89
C THR A 60 -18.98 -0.24 14.66
N GLY A 61 -18.60 -1.25 15.44
CA GLY A 61 -18.98 -2.65 15.21
C GLY A 61 -18.17 -3.33 14.09
N VAL A 62 -17.19 -2.66 13.51
CA VAL A 62 -16.24 -3.27 12.56
C VAL A 62 -15.34 -4.23 13.31
N GLU A 63 -15.22 -5.45 12.81
CA GLU A 63 -14.31 -6.46 13.35
C GLU A 63 -12.94 -6.32 12.68
N LEU A 64 -11.90 -6.07 13.47
CA LEU A 64 -10.50 -6.03 13.01
C LEU A 64 -9.83 -7.37 13.33
N LEU A 65 -9.51 -8.13 12.30
CA LEU A 65 -8.83 -9.42 12.42
C LEU A 65 -7.32 -9.22 12.19
N LEU A 66 -6.56 -9.14 13.27
CA LEU A 66 -5.09 -9.09 13.21
C LEU A 66 -4.49 -10.50 13.01
N GLU A 67 -3.24 -10.55 12.54
CA GLU A 67 -2.51 -11.80 12.27
C GLU A 67 -3.30 -12.76 11.37
N THR A 68 -4.11 -12.19 10.45
CA THR A 68 -5.03 -12.93 9.59
C THR A 68 -4.70 -12.61 8.14
N GLU A 69 -4.12 -13.57 7.44
CA GLU A 69 -3.71 -13.44 6.04
C GLU A 69 -4.86 -13.79 5.11
N GLY A 70 -5.28 -12.85 4.25
CA GLY A 70 -6.18 -13.13 3.14
C GLY A 70 -5.45 -13.89 2.03
N THR A 71 -5.96 -15.06 1.65
CA THR A 71 -5.27 -15.96 0.70
C THR A 71 -6.00 -16.16 -0.61
N GLU A 72 -7.32 -15.95 -0.64
CA GLU A 72 -8.15 -16.23 -1.82
C GLU A 72 -9.43 -15.39 -1.79
N ILE A 73 -9.84 -14.88 -2.94
CA ILE A 73 -11.18 -14.32 -3.12
C ILE A 73 -12.13 -15.45 -3.48
N LEU A 74 -13.17 -15.64 -2.68
CA LEU A 74 -14.19 -16.63 -2.91
C LEU A 74 -15.22 -16.10 -3.92
N MET A 75 -15.59 -16.95 -4.89
CA MET A 75 -16.57 -16.62 -5.93
C MET A 75 -17.76 -17.53 -5.84
N ASN A 76 -18.93 -17.01 -6.20
CA ASN A 76 -20.14 -17.79 -6.46
C ASN A 76 -20.08 -18.42 -7.84
N GLU A 77 -20.97 -19.38 -8.11
CA GLU A 77 -21.08 -20.05 -9.41
C GLU A 77 -21.46 -19.09 -10.55
N ASP A 78 -22.11 -17.99 -10.24
CA ASP A 78 -22.50 -16.94 -11.21
C ASP A 78 -21.37 -15.93 -11.50
N GLY A 79 -20.20 -16.10 -10.86
CA GLY A 79 -19.07 -15.21 -11.02
C GLY A 79 -19.09 -13.96 -10.12
N SER A 80 -20.06 -13.82 -9.24
CA SER A 80 -20.06 -12.74 -8.24
C SER A 80 -19.12 -13.07 -7.06
N VAL A 81 -18.67 -12.03 -6.36
CA VAL A 81 -17.86 -12.19 -5.15
C VAL A 81 -18.70 -12.80 -4.03
N LYS A 82 -18.12 -13.75 -3.30
CA LYS A 82 -18.74 -14.41 -2.14
C LYS A 82 -18.05 -14.03 -0.82
N GLY A 83 -16.80 -13.61 -0.87
CA GLY A 83 -16.02 -13.28 0.32
C GLY A 83 -14.52 -13.53 0.15
N VAL A 84 -13.86 -13.78 1.26
CA VAL A 84 -12.41 -14.03 1.34
C VAL A 84 -12.15 -15.27 2.18
N LYS A 85 -11.21 -16.10 1.72
CA LYS A 85 -10.57 -17.12 2.53
C LYS A 85 -9.33 -16.51 3.17
N ALA A 86 -9.19 -16.73 4.46
CA ALA A 86 -8.06 -16.24 5.22
C ALA A 86 -7.48 -17.34 6.12
N VAL A 87 -6.25 -17.14 6.56
CA VAL A 87 -5.54 -18.04 7.47
C VAL A 87 -5.07 -17.27 8.70
N ARG A 88 -5.31 -17.81 9.89
CA ARG A 88 -4.83 -17.28 11.14
C ARG A 88 -4.20 -18.40 11.96
N GLY A 89 -2.88 -18.42 12.02
CA GLY A 89 -2.13 -19.53 12.60
C GLY A 89 -2.41 -20.85 11.86
N ALA A 90 -3.03 -21.82 12.51
CA ALA A 90 -3.43 -23.10 11.92
C ALA A 90 -4.88 -23.11 11.37
N ASP A 91 -5.64 -22.06 11.62
CA ASP A 91 -7.06 -22.00 11.29
C ASP A 91 -7.30 -21.41 9.91
N THR A 92 -8.22 -22.02 9.17
CA THR A 92 -8.74 -21.46 7.92
C THR A 92 -10.09 -20.79 8.20
N LEU A 93 -10.21 -19.53 7.83
CA LEU A 93 -11.41 -18.73 7.98
C LEU A 93 -12.07 -18.53 6.62
N LEU A 94 -13.37 -18.67 6.54
CA LEU A 94 -14.17 -18.28 5.39
C LEU A 94 -15.02 -17.09 5.81
N ILE A 95 -14.67 -15.92 5.29
CA ILE A 95 -15.31 -14.64 5.60
C ILE A 95 -16.22 -14.30 4.42
N TYR A 96 -17.52 -14.37 4.64
CA TYR A 96 -18.52 -14.10 3.61
C TYR A 96 -18.86 -12.63 3.58
N ALA A 97 -18.91 -12.06 2.38
CA ALA A 97 -19.25 -10.66 2.16
C ALA A 97 -19.76 -10.45 0.72
N ASP A 98 -20.65 -9.50 0.54
CA ASP A 98 -21.17 -9.11 -0.77
C ASP A 98 -20.14 -8.34 -1.61
N SER A 99 -19.13 -7.76 -0.97
CA SER A 99 -18.07 -7.00 -1.62
C SER A 99 -16.76 -7.15 -0.86
N VAL A 100 -15.64 -7.12 -1.58
CA VAL A 100 -14.28 -7.16 -1.04
C VAL A 100 -13.50 -5.97 -1.56
N ILE A 101 -12.90 -5.20 -0.66
CA ILE A 101 -12.00 -4.09 -0.98
C ILE A 101 -10.57 -4.54 -0.67
N ILE A 102 -9.70 -4.47 -1.67
CA ILE A 102 -8.29 -4.85 -1.55
C ILE A 102 -7.46 -3.58 -1.37
N THR A 103 -6.80 -3.45 -0.22
CA THR A 103 -5.93 -2.31 0.13
C THR A 103 -4.57 -2.77 0.65
N THR A 104 -4.10 -3.92 0.14
CA THR A 104 -2.87 -4.60 0.61
C THR A 104 -1.57 -3.97 0.12
N GLY A 105 -1.65 -2.84 -0.56
CA GLY A 105 -0.48 -2.18 -1.15
C GLY A 105 -0.02 -2.82 -2.46
N GLY A 106 1.23 -2.58 -2.82
CA GLY A 106 1.84 -3.05 -4.06
C GLY A 106 2.62 -4.35 -3.91
N TYR A 107 3.63 -4.53 -4.77
CA TYR A 107 4.47 -5.73 -4.81
C TYR A 107 5.97 -5.41 -4.78
N ALA A 108 6.35 -4.22 -4.37
CA ALA A 108 7.73 -3.73 -4.42
C ALA A 108 8.74 -4.57 -3.61
N TYR A 109 8.26 -5.29 -2.59
CA TYR A 109 9.08 -6.20 -1.78
C TYR A 109 9.02 -7.67 -2.21
N ASN A 110 8.47 -7.96 -3.40
CA ASN A 110 8.48 -9.28 -4.00
C ASN A 110 9.33 -9.28 -5.29
N PRO A 111 10.63 -9.61 -5.20
CA PRO A 111 11.53 -9.57 -6.37
C PRO A 111 11.09 -10.49 -7.50
N GLU A 112 10.54 -11.66 -7.19
CA GLU A 112 10.08 -12.62 -8.20
C GLU A 112 8.87 -12.07 -8.96
N LEU A 113 7.90 -11.51 -8.25
CA LEU A 113 6.72 -10.90 -8.85
C LEU A 113 7.11 -9.65 -9.64
N THR A 114 8.05 -8.85 -9.12
CA THR A 114 8.59 -7.67 -9.81
C THR A 114 9.17 -8.04 -11.17
N VAL A 115 10.07 -9.02 -11.22
CA VAL A 115 10.68 -9.46 -12.49
C VAL A 115 9.67 -10.11 -13.42
N ARG A 116 8.67 -10.81 -12.87
CA ARG A 116 7.61 -11.42 -13.68
C ARG A 116 6.71 -10.38 -14.35
N LEU A 117 6.40 -9.29 -13.67
CA LEU A 117 5.54 -8.22 -14.18
C LEU A 117 6.32 -7.18 -15.00
N ASP A 118 7.57 -6.96 -14.67
CA ASP A 118 8.48 -6.07 -15.39
C ASP A 118 9.92 -6.63 -15.36
N PRO A 119 10.32 -7.40 -16.37
CA PRO A 119 11.67 -7.98 -16.45
C PRO A 119 12.81 -6.95 -16.44
N GLU A 120 12.55 -5.71 -16.80
CA GLU A 120 13.56 -4.65 -16.78
C GLU A 120 13.98 -4.24 -15.37
N LYS A 121 13.20 -4.61 -14.37
CA LYS A 121 13.48 -4.37 -12.94
C LYS A 121 14.36 -5.45 -12.30
N ALA A 122 14.88 -6.40 -13.08
CA ALA A 122 15.81 -7.39 -12.55
C ALA A 122 17.02 -6.73 -11.89
N GLY A 123 17.36 -7.15 -10.67
CA GLY A 123 18.48 -6.59 -9.90
C GLY A 123 18.18 -5.27 -9.20
N THR A 124 16.94 -4.79 -9.24
CA THR A 124 16.52 -3.64 -8.43
C THR A 124 15.85 -4.09 -7.13
N MET A 125 15.73 -3.15 -6.19
CA MET A 125 14.98 -3.32 -4.96
C MET A 125 13.89 -2.26 -4.90
N GLY A 126 12.66 -2.66 -4.58
CA GLY A 126 11.57 -1.74 -4.38
C GLY A 126 11.77 -0.89 -3.12
N ILE A 127 11.33 0.36 -3.19
CA ILE A 127 11.23 1.24 -2.03
C ILE A 127 9.79 1.19 -1.54
N GLY A 128 9.59 0.85 -0.27
CA GLY A 128 8.25 0.81 0.29
C GLY A 128 8.17 0.00 1.58
N PHE A 129 6.98 -0.44 1.90
CA PHE A 129 6.71 -1.24 3.09
C PHE A 129 7.05 -2.71 2.83
N PRO A 130 7.75 -3.41 3.76
CA PRO A 130 8.14 -4.81 3.59
C PRO A 130 6.97 -5.79 3.35
N GLY A 131 5.77 -5.44 3.80
CA GLY A 131 4.55 -6.21 3.53
C GLY A 131 3.93 -5.98 2.15
N SER A 132 4.54 -5.15 1.29
CA SER A 132 4.07 -4.94 -0.09
C SER A 132 4.59 -6.05 -1.01
N THR A 133 4.04 -7.23 -0.86
CA THR A 133 4.49 -8.49 -1.49
C THR A 133 3.55 -8.97 -2.60
N GLY A 134 2.41 -8.26 -2.81
CA GLY A 134 1.55 -8.40 -3.99
C GLY A 134 0.45 -9.44 -3.88
N GLU A 135 0.18 -9.98 -2.70
CA GLU A 135 -0.84 -11.03 -2.52
C GLU A 135 -2.22 -10.59 -2.97
N GLY A 136 -2.65 -9.38 -2.60
CA GLY A 136 -3.96 -8.87 -3.02
C GLY A 136 -4.08 -8.70 -4.53
N ILE A 137 -3.00 -8.24 -5.18
CA ILE A 137 -2.94 -8.13 -6.64
C ILE A 137 -3.12 -9.53 -7.27
N MET A 138 -2.42 -10.52 -6.73
CA MET A 138 -2.50 -11.89 -7.22
C MET A 138 -3.86 -12.53 -6.94
N MET A 139 -4.45 -12.30 -5.77
CA MET A 139 -5.82 -12.76 -5.47
C MET A 139 -6.83 -12.19 -6.46
N ALA A 140 -6.75 -10.89 -6.77
CA ALA A 140 -7.62 -10.26 -7.76
C ALA A 140 -7.41 -10.82 -9.16
N SER A 141 -6.16 -10.99 -9.58
CA SER A 141 -5.81 -11.57 -10.89
C SER A 141 -6.31 -13.00 -11.05
N ASN A 142 -6.26 -13.80 -9.99
CA ASN A 142 -6.72 -15.19 -9.99
C ASN A 142 -8.23 -15.33 -10.22
N VAL A 143 -9.01 -14.29 -9.91
CA VAL A 143 -10.45 -14.26 -10.19
C VAL A 143 -10.80 -13.44 -11.44
N GLY A 144 -9.81 -13.13 -12.28
CA GLY A 144 -10.02 -12.53 -13.59
C GLY A 144 -9.86 -11.01 -13.66
N ALA A 145 -9.41 -10.36 -12.61
CA ALA A 145 -9.10 -8.92 -12.67
C ALA A 145 -7.91 -8.66 -13.62
N ALA A 146 -8.07 -7.66 -14.49
CA ALA A 146 -6.99 -7.21 -15.36
C ALA A 146 -5.97 -6.37 -14.57
N LEU A 147 -4.68 -6.59 -14.84
CA LEU A 147 -3.59 -5.80 -14.30
C LEU A 147 -3.19 -4.71 -15.29
N THR A 148 -2.90 -3.53 -14.78
CA THR A 148 -2.44 -2.38 -15.56
C THR A 148 -1.34 -1.65 -14.80
N HIS A 149 -0.46 -0.95 -15.53
CA HIS A 149 0.66 -0.18 -14.96
C HIS A 149 1.58 -1.02 -14.05
N THR A 150 1.85 -2.23 -14.47
CA THR A 150 2.63 -3.21 -13.69
C THR A 150 4.12 -2.87 -13.57
N GLY A 151 4.65 -1.96 -14.39
CA GLY A 151 6.04 -1.50 -14.34
C GLY A 151 6.25 -0.19 -13.56
N ASP A 152 5.17 0.46 -13.12
CA ASP A 152 5.21 1.77 -12.46
C ASP A 152 5.50 1.61 -10.96
N MET A 153 6.75 1.32 -10.62
CA MET A 153 7.17 1.21 -9.24
C MET A 153 8.46 2.00 -8.99
N MET A 154 8.57 2.56 -7.81
CA MET A 154 9.82 3.17 -7.37
C MET A 154 10.78 2.07 -6.92
N CYS A 155 11.96 2.02 -7.54
CA CYS A 155 13.01 1.08 -7.17
C CYS A 155 14.37 1.74 -7.21
N VAL A 156 15.31 1.15 -6.49
CA VAL A 156 16.72 1.54 -6.46
C VAL A 156 17.58 0.36 -6.86
N LEU A 157 18.78 0.64 -7.32
CA LEU A 157 19.76 -0.42 -7.53
C LEU A 157 20.10 -1.05 -6.19
N LYS A 158 20.16 -2.37 -6.17
CA LYS A 158 20.49 -3.12 -4.97
C LYS A 158 22.00 -3.08 -4.74
N ASP A 159 22.44 -2.21 -3.86
CA ASP A 159 23.81 -2.19 -3.34
C ASP A 159 23.78 -2.69 -1.90
N TYR A 160 24.18 -3.94 -1.71
CA TYR A 160 24.18 -4.58 -0.39
C TYR A 160 25.18 -4.00 0.59
N GLU A 161 26.28 -3.42 0.12
CA GLU A 161 27.30 -2.86 1.00
C GLU A 161 26.81 -1.55 1.63
N ILE A 162 26.20 -0.69 0.83
CA ILE A 162 25.59 0.56 1.33
C ILE A 162 24.43 0.28 2.29
N MET A 163 23.66 -0.77 2.06
CA MET A 163 22.53 -1.14 2.93
C MET A 163 22.97 -1.73 4.26
N ALA A 164 24.14 -2.38 4.31
CA ALA A 164 24.68 -2.98 5.53
C ALA A 164 25.31 -1.96 6.49
N GLU A 165 25.80 -0.85 5.98
CA GLU A 165 26.40 0.22 6.79
C GLU A 165 25.36 1.15 7.44
N HIS A 166 24.11 1.13 6.96
CA HIS A 166 23.03 1.97 7.49
C HIS A 166 22.01 1.07 8.19
N ASP A 167 21.80 1.27 9.45
CA ASP A 167 20.91 0.53 10.35
C ASP A 167 19.41 0.57 9.99
N GLY A 168 19.10 0.68 8.73
CA GLY A 168 17.73 0.63 8.18
C GLY A 168 16.89 1.89 8.36
N THR A 169 17.34 2.87 9.11
CA THR A 169 16.53 4.07 9.43
C THR A 169 16.77 5.26 8.50
N SER A 170 17.85 5.27 7.71
CA SER A 170 18.16 6.43 6.87
C SER A 170 18.55 6.12 5.42
N ALA A 171 18.41 4.90 4.98
CA ALA A 171 18.76 4.50 3.61
C ALA A 171 17.97 5.26 2.52
N THR A 172 16.77 5.72 2.83
CA THR A 172 15.93 6.48 1.90
C THR A 172 16.38 7.91 1.66
N ALA A 173 17.17 8.49 2.56
CA ALA A 173 17.59 9.89 2.46
C ALA A 173 18.81 10.10 1.54
N ASN A 174 19.62 9.07 1.30
CA ASN A 174 20.92 9.21 0.62
C ASN A 174 21.02 8.50 -0.74
N VAL A 175 20.04 7.72 -1.15
CA VAL A 175 20.05 7.06 -2.47
C VAL A 175 19.24 7.89 -3.47
N SER A 176 19.65 9.11 -3.71
CA SER A 176 19.09 9.96 -4.77
C SER A 176 19.90 9.87 -6.08
N SER A 177 20.57 8.76 -6.33
CA SER A 177 21.18 8.49 -7.63
C SER A 177 20.13 7.87 -8.54
N PHE A 178 19.31 8.71 -9.15
CA PHE A 178 18.52 8.28 -10.30
C PHE A 178 19.48 8.06 -11.47
N ILE A 179 19.62 6.82 -11.89
CA ILE A 179 20.28 6.53 -13.16
C ILE A 179 19.21 6.72 -14.23
N SER A 180 19.26 7.85 -14.97
CA SER A 180 18.51 7.97 -16.19
C SER A 180 19.15 7.04 -17.24
N ARG A 181 18.36 6.31 -17.98
CA ARG A 181 18.80 5.75 -19.25
C ARG A 181 18.76 6.87 -20.28
N ASP A 182 19.93 7.23 -20.79
CA ASP A 182 20.06 7.91 -22.07
C ASP A 182 19.94 6.89 -23.20
#